data_df652c15c694bcb8d0f293042dc7cf40
#
_entry.id   df652c15c694bcb8d0f293042dc7cf40
#
_cell.length_a   1.000
_cell.length_b   1.000
_cell.length_c   1.000
_cell.angle_alpha   90.00
_cell.angle_beta   90.00
_cell.angle_gamma   90.00
#
_symmetry.space_group_name_H-M   'P 1'
#
loop_
_entity.id
_entity.type
_entity.pdbx_description
1 polymer ?
#
loop_
_entity_poly.entity_id
_entity_poly.type
_entity_poly.pdbx_seq_one_letter_code
_entity_poly.pdbx_strand_id
1 'polypeptide(L)'
;MRITEHVYLVSGIIYGMNSNVYAIDTESGVILIDAGYADKQYGSMMDVMKQYRLESKVTAVFLTHAHLDHAGNAYRFEDKGAEIYIGHKDKDALSQGGPAVLEKQFGTRFHTCQHAAGVKDGDFFDFGDVTLKVIDIPGHTTGAVAYLAEADGKVILFIGDMFSLQGATPQDEIIIDPGWDGGPDLMQKRM
;
A
#
# COMPACT_ATOMS: atom_id res chain seq x y z
N MET A 1 -10.01 -11.24 4.80
CA MET A 1 -11.25 -11.55 4.04
C MET A 1 -10.87 -11.83 2.59
N ARG A 2 -11.36 -12.92 1.98
CA ARG A 2 -11.14 -13.19 0.56
C ARG A 2 -12.07 -12.31 -0.28
N ILE A 3 -11.51 -11.53 -1.20
CA ILE A 3 -12.25 -10.60 -2.08
C ILE A 3 -12.56 -11.27 -3.42
N THR A 4 -11.56 -11.89 -4.04
CA THR A 4 -11.70 -12.72 -5.25
C THR A 4 -10.99 -14.06 -5.03
N GLU A 5 -10.73 -14.83 -6.09
CA GLU A 5 -10.01 -16.09 -5.95
C GLU A 5 -8.57 -15.87 -5.46
N HIS A 6 -7.89 -14.85 -5.98
CA HIS A 6 -6.48 -14.57 -5.67
C HIS A 6 -6.27 -13.33 -4.79
N VAL A 7 -7.29 -12.47 -4.56
CA VAL A 7 -7.14 -11.21 -3.81
C VAL A 7 -7.77 -11.30 -2.44
N TYR A 8 -7.01 -10.90 -1.41
CA TYR A 8 -7.38 -10.98 0.00
C TYR A 8 -7.14 -9.65 0.72
N LEU A 9 -8.11 -9.17 1.50
CA LEU A 9 -7.89 -8.12 2.49
C LEU A 9 -7.29 -8.77 3.74
N VAL A 10 -6.06 -8.41 4.06
CA VAL A 10 -5.27 -9.03 5.14
C VAL A 10 -4.92 -8.08 6.28
N SER A 11 -5.43 -6.86 6.27
CA SER A 11 -5.13 -5.81 7.28
C SER A 11 -5.24 -6.27 8.72
N GLY A 12 -6.06 -7.30 9.00
CA GLY A 12 -6.41 -7.70 10.34
C GLY A 12 -7.43 -6.75 10.98
N ILE A 13 -7.67 -6.93 12.27
CA ILE A 13 -8.52 -6.07 13.09
C ILE A 13 -7.70 -5.55 14.25
N ILE A 14 -7.46 -4.25 14.27
CA ILE A 14 -6.83 -3.55 15.39
C ILE A 14 -7.63 -2.30 15.76
N TYR A 15 -7.56 -1.88 17.02
CA TYR A 15 -8.13 -0.62 17.44
C TYR A 15 -7.16 0.54 17.17
N GLY A 16 -7.68 1.64 16.66
CA GLY A 16 -6.92 2.83 16.35
C GLY A 16 -6.54 2.92 14.88
N MET A 17 -5.43 3.59 14.58
CA MET A 17 -5.00 3.84 13.21
C MET A 17 -4.40 2.59 12.57
N ASN A 18 -4.89 2.25 11.41
CA ASN A 18 -4.41 1.16 10.56
C ASN A 18 -4.84 1.43 9.13
N SER A 19 -4.05 0.97 8.18
CA SER A 19 -4.40 1.02 6.76
C SER A 19 -4.91 -0.33 6.25
N ASN A 20 -5.52 -0.33 5.08
CA ASN A 20 -5.85 -1.55 4.39
C ASN A 20 -4.58 -2.15 3.77
N VAL A 21 -4.40 -3.45 3.98
CA VAL A 21 -3.34 -4.23 3.35
C VAL A 21 -3.99 -5.36 2.56
N TYR A 22 -3.57 -5.51 1.31
CA TYR A 22 -4.07 -6.59 0.46
C TYR A 22 -2.93 -7.54 0.11
N ALA A 23 -3.25 -8.85 0.09
CA ALA A 23 -2.39 -9.87 -0.45
C ALA A 23 -3.00 -10.39 -1.75
N ILE A 24 -2.17 -10.58 -2.74
CA ILE A 24 -2.54 -11.18 -4.03
C ILE A 24 -1.69 -12.44 -4.18
N ASP A 25 -2.33 -13.61 -4.20
CA ASP A 25 -1.67 -14.90 -4.42
C ASP A 25 -1.48 -15.07 -5.93
N THR A 26 -0.25 -15.23 -6.40
CA THR A 26 0.10 -15.33 -7.81
C THR A 26 0.91 -16.59 -8.08
N GLU A 27 1.06 -16.96 -9.34
CA GLU A 27 1.96 -18.07 -9.74
C GLU A 27 3.41 -17.82 -9.30
N SER A 28 3.82 -16.56 -9.19
CA SER A 28 5.19 -16.15 -8.80
C SER A 28 5.37 -15.98 -7.28
N GLY A 29 4.34 -16.22 -6.48
CA GLY A 29 4.29 -16.02 -5.03
C GLY A 29 3.28 -14.95 -4.63
N VAL A 30 3.30 -14.54 -3.37
CA VAL A 30 2.37 -13.53 -2.86
C VAL A 30 2.97 -12.15 -3.02
N ILE A 31 2.21 -11.23 -3.57
CA ILE A 31 2.52 -9.81 -3.55
C ILE A 31 1.60 -9.09 -2.55
N LEU A 32 2.11 -8.07 -1.87
CA LEU A 32 1.32 -7.22 -0.99
C LEU A 32 1.10 -5.85 -1.63
N ILE A 33 -0.08 -5.28 -1.42
CA ILE A 33 -0.34 -3.86 -1.62
C ILE A 33 -0.42 -3.23 -0.24
N ASP A 34 0.51 -2.33 0.05
CA ASP A 34 0.84 -1.76 1.34
C ASP A 34 1.31 -2.79 2.39
N ALA A 35 1.85 -2.31 3.52
CA ALA A 35 2.46 -3.12 4.56
C ALA A 35 1.89 -2.87 5.96
N GLY A 36 0.98 -1.90 6.10
CA GLY A 36 0.29 -1.58 7.34
C GLY A 36 1.14 -0.83 8.37
N TYR A 37 0.47 -0.50 9.48
CA TYR A 37 1.00 0.34 10.55
C TYR A 37 1.89 -0.46 11.50
N ALA A 38 3.20 -0.33 11.33
CA ALA A 38 4.23 -0.79 12.26
C ALA A 38 3.89 -2.10 13.02
N ASP A 39 4.44 -2.30 14.20
CA ASP A 39 4.28 -3.54 14.98
C ASP A 39 2.82 -3.87 15.34
N LYS A 40 2.00 -2.83 15.55
CA LYS A 40 0.62 -3.02 16.03
C LYS A 40 -0.25 -3.78 15.03
N GLN A 41 -0.07 -3.51 13.75
CA GLN A 41 -0.87 -4.16 12.71
C GLN A 41 -0.22 -5.45 12.19
N TYR A 42 1.11 -5.55 12.25
CA TYR A 42 1.85 -6.68 11.70
C TYR A 42 1.37 -8.04 12.22
N GLY A 43 1.23 -8.19 13.55
CA GLY A 43 0.79 -9.45 14.14
C GLY A 43 -0.59 -9.89 13.62
N SER A 44 -1.56 -8.98 13.65
CA SER A 44 -2.92 -9.24 13.18
C SER A 44 -2.97 -9.57 11.67
N MET A 45 -2.18 -8.85 10.88
CA MET A 45 -2.04 -9.12 9.44
C MET A 45 -1.47 -10.51 9.17
N MET A 46 -0.39 -10.89 9.88
CA MET A 46 0.24 -12.20 9.71
C MET A 46 -0.68 -13.35 10.15
N ASP A 47 -1.50 -13.14 11.18
CA ASP A 47 -2.51 -14.14 11.60
C ASP A 47 -3.55 -14.37 10.51
N VAL A 48 -4.02 -13.30 9.84
CA VAL A 48 -4.95 -13.43 8.71
C VAL A 48 -4.26 -14.12 7.51
N MET A 49 -3.04 -13.71 7.18
CA MET A 49 -2.28 -14.34 6.09
C MET A 49 -2.07 -15.83 6.34
N LYS A 50 -1.79 -16.23 7.59
CA LYS A 50 -1.63 -17.63 7.97
C LYS A 50 -2.90 -18.45 7.77
N GLN A 51 -4.09 -17.88 8.04
CA GLN A 51 -5.37 -18.56 7.78
C GLN A 51 -5.54 -18.96 6.32
N TYR A 52 -4.98 -18.15 5.41
CA TYR A 52 -5.01 -18.38 3.96
C TYR A 52 -3.73 -19.03 3.42
N ARG A 53 -2.74 -19.36 4.28
CA ARG A 53 -1.43 -19.95 3.93
C ARG A 53 -0.61 -19.05 2.98
N LEU A 54 -0.66 -17.74 3.18
CA LEU A 54 0.01 -16.74 2.35
C LEU A 54 1.31 -16.20 2.99
N GLU A 55 1.54 -16.42 4.29
CA GLU A 55 2.57 -15.75 5.09
C GLU A 55 4.02 -16.08 4.70
N SER A 56 4.24 -17.25 4.12
CA SER A 56 5.60 -17.72 3.77
C SER A 56 6.01 -17.46 2.33
N LYS A 57 5.16 -16.82 1.55
CA LYS A 57 5.32 -16.70 0.09
C LYS A 57 5.51 -15.27 -0.40
N VAL A 58 5.59 -14.27 0.49
CA VAL A 58 5.68 -12.87 0.07
C VAL A 58 6.97 -12.62 -0.69
N THR A 59 6.85 -12.27 -1.97
CA THR A 59 7.96 -12.01 -2.89
C THR A 59 8.14 -10.53 -3.18
N ALA A 60 7.06 -9.73 -3.08
CA ALA A 60 7.12 -8.30 -3.30
C ALA A 60 6.08 -7.53 -2.48
N VAL A 61 6.38 -6.27 -2.18
CA VAL A 61 5.47 -5.31 -1.56
C VAL A 61 5.40 -4.05 -2.43
N PHE A 62 4.21 -3.70 -2.85
CA PHE A 62 3.91 -2.52 -3.64
C PHE A 62 3.24 -1.47 -2.74
N LEU A 63 3.98 -0.42 -2.39
CA LEU A 63 3.51 0.64 -1.50
C LEU A 63 2.82 1.73 -2.30
N THR A 64 1.62 2.13 -1.88
CA THR A 64 0.88 3.22 -2.50
C THR A 64 1.54 4.57 -2.24
N HIS A 65 2.12 4.76 -1.05
CA HIS A 65 2.87 5.94 -0.64
C HIS A 65 3.71 5.66 0.63
N ALA A 66 4.50 6.65 1.07
CA ALA A 66 5.51 6.44 2.11
C ALA A 66 5.01 6.60 3.55
N HIS A 67 3.77 7.01 3.83
CA HIS A 67 3.32 7.22 5.21
C HIS A 67 3.40 5.93 6.04
N LEU A 68 3.66 6.11 7.32
CA LEU A 68 4.03 5.04 8.24
C LEU A 68 2.93 3.98 8.41
N ASP A 69 1.67 4.36 8.29
CA ASP A 69 0.54 3.42 8.38
C ASP A 69 0.39 2.53 7.13
N HIS A 70 1.01 2.89 6.01
CA HIS A 70 1.10 2.10 4.79
C HIS A 70 2.43 1.37 4.65
N ALA A 71 3.54 2.05 4.95
CA ALA A 71 4.89 1.54 4.74
C ALA A 71 5.57 0.97 6.01
N GLY A 72 4.94 1.08 7.18
CA GLY A 72 5.58 0.85 8.47
C GLY A 72 6.17 -0.55 8.68
N ASN A 73 5.65 -1.58 8.03
CA ASN A 73 6.17 -2.94 8.11
C ASN A 73 6.94 -3.39 6.87
N ALA A 74 7.15 -2.52 5.87
CA ALA A 74 7.82 -2.89 4.63
C ALA A 74 9.22 -3.47 4.89
N TYR A 75 9.98 -2.91 5.84
CA TYR A 75 11.30 -3.39 6.22
C TYR A 75 11.32 -4.87 6.63
N ARG A 76 10.25 -5.38 7.26
CA ARG A 76 10.15 -6.78 7.68
C ARG A 76 10.08 -7.76 6.52
N PHE A 77 9.53 -7.29 5.41
CA PHE A 77 9.46 -8.06 4.16
C PHE A 77 10.76 -7.93 3.38
N GLU A 78 11.37 -6.73 3.35
CA GLU A 78 12.71 -6.50 2.79
C GLU A 78 13.74 -7.41 3.47
N ASP A 79 13.76 -7.49 4.80
CA ASP A 79 14.64 -8.35 5.60
C ASP A 79 14.47 -9.85 5.29
N LYS A 80 13.30 -10.24 4.77
CA LYS A 80 13.00 -11.62 4.33
C LYS A 80 13.25 -11.84 2.84
N GLY A 81 13.78 -10.85 2.15
CA GLY A 81 14.14 -10.92 0.74
C GLY A 81 13.04 -10.55 -0.24
N ALA A 82 11.92 -9.97 0.22
CA ALA A 82 10.90 -9.44 -0.67
C ALA A 82 11.38 -8.13 -1.32
N GLU A 83 11.03 -7.92 -2.59
CA GLU A 83 11.27 -6.66 -3.29
C GLU A 83 10.27 -5.60 -2.82
N ILE A 84 10.75 -4.37 -2.60
CA ILE A 84 9.90 -3.25 -2.17
C ILE A 84 9.79 -2.24 -3.32
N TYR A 85 8.56 -1.94 -3.72
CA TYR A 85 8.24 -0.99 -4.77
C TYR A 85 7.42 0.17 -4.22
N ILE A 86 7.71 1.40 -4.67
CA ILE A 86 7.00 2.62 -4.27
C ILE A 86 7.12 3.66 -5.39
N GLY A 87 6.17 4.59 -5.46
CA GLY A 87 6.29 5.72 -6.39
C GLY A 87 7.64 6.43 -6.26
N HIS A 88 8.30 6.68 -7.38
CA HIS A 88 9.71 7.10 -7.42
C HIS A 88 10.01 8.38 -6.62
N LYS A 89 9.03 9.27 -6.42
CA LYS A 89 9.21 10.51 -5.64
C LYS A 89 9.13 10.29 -4.13
N ASP A 90 8.49 9.20 -3.68
CA ASP A 90 8.41 8.83 -2.28
C ASP A 90 9.55 7.87 -1.85
N LYS A 91 10.35 7.38 -2.79
CA LYS A 91 11.40 6.39 -2.54
C LYS A 91 12.39 6.84 -1.46
N ASP A 92 12.83 8.08 -1.51
CA ASP A 92 13.83 8.59 -0.56
C ASP A 92 13.27 8.64 0.87
N ALA A 93 11.95 8.82 1.03
CA ALA A 93 11.31 8.79 2.33
C ALA A 93 11.45 7.42 3.03
N LEU A 94 11.43 6.32 2.29
CA LEU A 94 11.61 4.98 2.86
C LEU A 94 13.02 4.76 3.41
N SER A 95 14.05 5.35 2.80
CA SER A 95 15.44 5.22 3.27
C SER A 95 15.82 6.23 4.34
N GLN A 96 15.12 7.37 4.41
CA GLN A 96 15.45 8.47 5.33
C GLN A 96 14.56 8.50 6.56
N GLY A 97 13.27 8.11 6.44
CA GLY A 97 12.28 8.27 7.51
C GLY A 97 11.93 9.74 7.78
N GLY A 98 11.57 10.04 9.03
CA GLY A 98 11.36 11.39 9.50
C GLY A 98 10.00 12.00 9.11
N PRO A 99 9.96 13.33 8.79
CA PRO A 99 8.69 14.02 8.52
C PRO A 99 7.93 13.46 7.31
N ALA A 100 8.63 13.00 6.28
CA ALA A 100 8.02 12.49 5.05
C ALA A 100 7.22 11.18 5.26
N VAL A 101 7.49 10.44 6.33
CA VAL A 101 6.73 9.25 6.72
C VAL A 101 5.81 9.51 7.92
N LEU A 102 5.69 10.76 8.37
CA LEU A 102 4.83 11.21 9.46
C LEU A 102 5.18 10.62 10.84
N GLU A 103 6.45 10.32 11.16
CA GLU A 103 6.88 9.75 12.44
C GLU A 103 6.35 10.50 13.66
N LYS A 104 6.40 11.84 13.61
CA LYS A 104 5.94 12.69 14.73
C LYS A 104 4.43 12.59 14.95
N GLN A 105 3.66 12.54 13.86
CA GLN A 105 2.19 12.46 13.90
C GLN A 105 1.75 11.10 14.44
N PHE A 106 2.45 10.03 14.06
CA PHE A 106 2.19 8.67 14.54
C PHE A 106 2.80 8.39 15.91
N GLY A 107 3.73 9.24 16.39
CA GLY A 107 4.45 9.02 17.66
C GLY A 107 5.26 7.71 17.67
N THR A 108 5.69 7.25 16.50
CA THR A 108 6.38 5.98 16.30
C THR A 108 7.54 6.17 15.32
N ARG A 109 8.68 5.58 15.64
CA ARG A 109 9.84 5.59 14.73
C ARG A 109 9.57 4.72 13.53
N PHE A 110 9.94 5.21 12.35
CA PHE A 110 9.93 4.45 11.11
C PHE A 110 11.19 3.56 10.99
N HIS A 111 11.00 2.32 10.58
CA HIS A 111 12.10 1.44 10.23
C HIS A 111 12.32 1.52 8.72
N THR A 112 13.48 2.03 8.33
CA THR A 112 13.81 2.34 6.95
C THR A 112 13.97 1.09 6.08
N CYS A 113 13.60 1.19 4.80
CA CYS A 113 13.93 0.25 3.73
C CYS A 113 15.06 0.82 2.89
N GLN A 114 16.09 0.03 2.60
CA GLN A 114 17.29 0.50 1.92
C GLN A 114 17.33 0.16 0.42
N HIS A 115 16.59 -0.86 0.00
CA HIS A 115 16.64 -1.40 -1.37
C HIS A 115 15.36 -1.21 -2.17
N ALA A 116 14.47 -0.30 -1.72
CA ALA A 116 13.23 -0.04 -2.43
C ALA A 116 13.48 0.43 -3.88
N ALA A 117 12.72 -0.08 -4.82
CA ALA A 117 12.71 0.34 -6.21
C ALA A 117 11.61 1.39 -6.46
N GLY A 118 11.97 2.48 -7.16
CA GLY A 118 11.00 3.51 -7.54
C GLY A 118 10.24 3.11 -8.79
N VAL A 119 8.89 3.15 -8.74
CA VAL A 119 8.01 2.94 -9.89
C VAL A 119 7.44 4.25 -10.44
N LYS A 120 6.96 4.23 -11.68
CA LYS A 120 6.43 5.38 -12.42
C LYS A 120 5.12 5.03 -13.11
N ASP A 121 4.39 6.06 -13.49
CA ASP A 121 3.18 5.93 -14.30
C ASP A 121 3.41 5.07 -15.54
N GLY A 122 2.57 4.06 -15.72
CA GLY A 122 2.62 3.12 -16.84
C GLY A 122 3.55 1.91 -16.64
N ASP A 123 4.35 1.85 -15.58
CA ASP A 123 5.11 0.64 -15.25
C ASP A 123 4.15 -0.55 -15.09
N PHE A 124 4.59 -1.72 -15.56
CA PHE A 124 3.77 -2.91 -15.65
C PHE A 124 4.52 -4.13 -15.13
N PHE A 125 3.84 -4.93 -14.33
CA PHE A 125 4.34 -6.17 -13.75
C PHE A 125 3.41 -7.32 -14.15
N ASP A 126 4.00 -8.41 -14.60
CA ASP A 126 3.32 -9.64 -15.01
C ASP A 126 3.72 -10.78 -14.07
N PHE A 127 2.73 -11.36 -13.39
CA PHE A 127 2.90 -12.46 -12.45
C PHE A 127 2.26 -13.76 -12.95
N GLY A 128 1.95 -13.81 -14.26
CA GLY A 128 1.32 -14.94 -14.95
C GLY A 128 -0.20 -14.80 -14.96
N ASP A 129 -0.84 -15.17 -13.88
CA ASP A 129 -2.31 -15.11 -13.68
C ASP A 129 -2.82 -13.74 -13.21
N VAL A 130 -1.91 -12.88 -12.77
CA VAL A 130 -2.20 -11.51 -12.29
C VAL A 130 -1.26 -10.52 -12.96
N THR A 131 -1.80 -9.40 -13.41
CA THR A 131 -1.00 -8.25 -13.86
C THR A 131 -1.21 -7.05 -12.96
N LEU A 132 -0.21 -6.18 -12.85
CA LEU A 132 -0.26 -4.97 -12.05
C LEU A 132 0.29 -3.80 -12.85
N LYS A 133 -0.51 -2.74 -13.02
CA LYS A 133 -0.11 -1.49 -13.68
C LYS A 133 -0.06 -0.36 -12.69
N VAL A 134 0.99 0.45 -12.77
CA VAL A 134 1.18 1.65 -11.94
C VAL A 134 0.48 2.85 -12.56
N ILE A 135 -0.21 3.64 -11.74
CA ILE A 135 -0.85 4.90 -12.10
C ILE A 135 -0.41 5.96 -11.10
N ASP A 136 0.24 7.02 -11.55
CA ASP A 136 0.58 8.16 -10.68
C ASP A 136 -0.69 8.90 -10.23
N ILE A 137 -0.84 9.08 -8.92
CA ILE A 137 -1.96 9.81 -8.30
C ILE A 137 -1.45 10.83 -7.27
N PRO A 138 -0.53 11.74 -7.65
CA PRO A 138 0.05 12.69 -6.69
C PRO A 138 -1.04 13.57 -6.09
N GLY A 139 -0.94 13.83 -4.78
CA GLY A 139 -1.89 14.65 -4.03
C GLY A 139 -1.69 14.44 -2.54
N HIS A 140 -2.06 13.29 -2.02
CA HIS A 140 -1.83 12.89 -0.62
C HIS A 140 -0.33 12.92 -0.27
N THR A 141 0.51 12.29 -1.11
CA THR A 141 1.95 12.56 -1.20
C THR A 141 2.33 12.92 -2.62
N THR A 142 3.53 13.48 -2.81
CA THR A 142 4.03 13.82 -4.15
C THR A 142 4.35 12.58 -5.00
N GLY A 143 4.61 11.45 -4.34
CA GLY A 143 4.94 10.17 -4.97
C GLY A 143 3.84 9.13 -4.89
N ALA A 144 2.62 9.51 -4.45
CA ALA A 144 1.51 8.57 -4.36
C ALA A 144 1.18 7.92 -5.70
N VAL A 145 0.97 6.62 -5.68
CA VAL A 145 0.58 5.81 -6.84
C VAL A 145 -0.62 4.92 -6.50
N ALA A 146 -1.43 4.64 -7.50
CA ALA A 146 -2.40 3.56 -7.46
C ALA A 146 -1.90 2.36 -8.25
N TYR A 147 -2.37 1.17 -7.89
CA TYR A 147 -2.09 -0.07 -8.60
C TYR A 147 -3.37 -0.63 -9.19
N LEU A 148 -3.40 -0.77 -10.52
CA LEU A 148 -4.49 -1.42 -11.25
C LEU A 148 -4.11 -2.88 -11.46
N ALA A 149 -4.80 -3.79 -10.80
CA ALA A 149 -4.62 -5.22 -10.97
C ALA A 149 -5.69 -5.80 -11.89
N GLU A 150 -5.27 -6.70 -12.77
CA GLU A 150 -6.18 -7.60 -13.48
C GLU A 150 -5.99 -9.01 -12.90
N ALA A 151 -7.03 -9.53 -12.24
CA ALA A 151 -7.03 -10.84 -11.58
C ALA A 151 -8.44 -11.44 -11.60
N ASP A 152 -8.58 -12.74 -11.78
CA ASP A 152 -9.86 -13.46 -11.74
C ASP A 152 -10.92 -12.90 -12.72
N GLY A 153 -10.48 -12.39 -13.88
CA GLY A 153 -11.35 -11.73 -14.85
C GLY A 153 -11.95 -10.40 -14.34
N LYS A 154 -11.36 -9.80 -13.31
CA LYS A 154 -11.76 -8.51 -12.72
C LYS A 154 -10.63 -7.51 -12.80
N VAL A 155 -11.02 -6.23 -12.83
CA VAL A 155 -10.12 -5.09 -12.69
C VAL A 155 -10.32 -4.52 -11.28
N ILE A 156 -9.24 -4.43 -10.51
CA ILE A 156 -9.24 -3.96 -9.12
C ILE A 156 -8.24 -2.81 -9.02
N LEU A 157 -8.69 -1.68 -8.50
CA LEU A 157 -7.84 -0.50 -8.29
C LEU A 157 -7.55 -0.31 -6.79
N PHE A 158 -6.27 -0.34 -6.43
CA PHE A 158 -5.79 -0.04 -5.08
C PHE A 158 -5.28 1.40 -5.08
N ILE A 159 -5.93 2.27 -4.31
CA ILE A 159 -5.77 3.74 -4.41
C ILE A 159 -5.05 4.39 -3.22
N GLY A 160 -4.67 3.60 -2.20
CA GLY A 160 -4.16 4.17 -0.94
C GLY A 160 -5.13 5.22 -0.38
N ASP A 161 -4.58 6.37 -0.01
CA ASP A 161 -5.31 7.48 0.61
C ASP A 161 -5.72 8.59 -0.38
N MET A 162 -6.00 8.22 -1.64
CA MET A 162 -6.42 9.17 -2.66
C MET A 162 -7.73 9.89 -2.27
N PHE A 163 -8.65 9.16 -1.67
CA PHE A 163 -9.88 9.71 -1.11
C PHE A 163 -10.43 8.81 0.01
N SER A 164 -11.26 9.37 0.85
CA SER A 164 -11.96 8.64 1.91
C SER A 164 -13.48 8.82 1.80
N LEU A 165 -14.22 7.88 2.37
CA LEU A 165 -15.66 7.99 2.55
C LEU A 165 -15.94 8.48 3.96
N GLN A 166 -16.70 9.57 4.10
CA GLN A 166 -17.18 9.99 5.42
C GLN A 166 -18.53 9.34 5.71
N GLY A 167 -18.56 8.61 6.83
CA GLY A 167 -19.78 7.97 7.34
C GLY A 167 -19.95 6.53 6.84
N ALA A 168 -21.15 5.98 7.03
CA ALA A 168 -21.51 4.62 6.64
C ALA A 168 -22.93 4.55 6.08
N THR A 169 -23.38 5.60 5.40
CA THR A 169 -24.72 5.70 4.81
C THR A 169 -24.65 5.89 3.30
N PRO A 170 -25.71 5.57 2.54
CA PRO A 170 -25.75 5.77 1.10
C PRO A 170 -25.60 7.22 0.63
N GLN A 171 -25.68 8.19 1.55
CA GLN A 171 -25.51 9.62 1.31
C GLN A 171 -24.10 10.11 1.61
N ASP A 172 -23.17 9.20 1.92
CA ASP A 172 -21.80 9.55 2.26
C ASP A 172 -21.09 10.24 1.10
N GLU A 173 -20.44 11.33 1.40
CA GLU A 173 -19.65 12.05 0.43
C GLU A 173 -18.29 11.41 0.26
N ILE A 174 -17.83 11.31 -0.99
CA ILE A 174 -16.43 11.00 -1.30
C ILE A 174 -15.62 12.26 -1.07
N ILE A 175 -14.70 12.22 -0.11
CA ILE A 175 -13.78 13.31 0.15
C ILE A 175 -12.47 12.99 -0.52
N ILE A 176 -12.03 13.86 -1.43
CA ILE A 176 -10.67 13.82 -1.95
C ILE A 176 -9.75 14.32 -0.85
N ASP A 177 -8.78 13.49 -0.47
CA ASP A 177 -7.82 13.83 0.57
C ASP A 177 -7.09 15.13 0.18
N PRO A 178 -7.05 16.14 1.07
CA PRO A 178 -6.38 17.41 0.76
C PRO A 178 -4.87 17.26 0.58
N GLY A 179 -4.32 16.10 0.92
CA GLY A 179 -2.90 15.82 0.89
C GLY A 179 -2.13 16.45 2.05
N TRP A 180 -1.03 15.83 2.40
CA TRP A 180 -0.11 16.33 3.43
C TRP A 180 1.07 17.08 2.80
N ASP A 181 1.51 16.66 1.62
CA ASP A 181 2.68 17.20 0.91
C ASP A 181 2.31 17.96 -0.35
N GLY A 182 1.31 17.51 -1.11
CA GLY A 182 0.98 18.01 -2.43
C GLY A 182 -0.29 18.85 -2.50
N GLY A 183 -1.17 18.68 -1.53
CA GLY A 183 -2.45 19.37 -1.48
C GLY A 183 -3.41 19.05 -2.63
N PRO A 184 -4.63 19.57 -2.59
CA PRO A 184 -5.67 19.29 -3.58
C PRO A 184 -5.33 19.77 -5.00
N ASP A 185 -4.42 20.74 -5.14
CA ASP A 185 -4.04 21.30 -6.45
C ASP A 185 -3.34 20.29 -7.36
N LEU A 186 -2.65 19.29 -6.79
CA LEU A 186 -2.01 18.23 -7.56
C LEU A 186 -3.01 17.20 -8.08
N MET A 187 -4.05 16.90 -7.32
CA MET A 187 -5.12 15.99 -7.75
C MET A 187 -6.00 16.60 -8.83
N GLN A 188 -6.37 17.89 -8.69
CA GLN A 188 -7.25 18.57 -9.64
C GLN A 188 -6.64 18.73 -11.04
N LYS A 189 -5.31 18.70 -11.18
CA LYS A 189 -4.65 18.82 -12.50
C LYS A 189 -4.73 17.54 -13.34
N ARG A 190 -5.24 16.44 -12.82
CA ARG A 190 -5.29 15.13 -13.51
C ARG A 190 -6.71 14.60 -13.75
N MET A 191 -7.74 15.22 -13.17
CA MET A 191 -9.14 14.95 -13.51
C MET A 191 -9.61 15.82 -14.68
#